data_a5ff6af8dd7985471e9b6748b1b33cb9
#
_entry.id   a5ff6af8dd7985471e9b6748b1b33cb9
#
_cell.length_a   1.000
_cell.length_b   1.000
_cell.length_c   1.000
_cell.angle_alpha   90.00
_cell.angle_beta   90.00
_cell.angle_gamma   90.00
#
_symmetry.space_group_name_H-M   'P 1'
#
loop_
_entity.id
_entity.type
_entity.pdbx_description
1 polymer ?
#
loop_
_entity_poly.entity_id
_entity_poly.type
_entity_poly.pdbx_seq_one_letter_code
_entity_poly.pdbx_strand_id
1 'polypeptide(L)'
;LGIPVENAHVLRPLLPFSREEILAFAQERGICWREDSSNGSDAYTRNKIRHHLSPILKEIHPNFFKNFEKTQNLLQLTYDFLQESVAQYRKEWFIMGQPIVFEVEKLREHPHRRFLLYELLSPYGFGDTEILERFLRASTGRQLSSDTHRLLSNRGQWLISPKEIDTETSYSIAEDMEELSYPIAIRIHSTKAIERGLAGTLFLDRDKIQFPLHLRKRKEGDLFYPQGMGGKRKTLRKYFKDEKYSLYDKENQWLLTDATDQILWVIGKRADERFLAIEETKNILQISITL
;
A
#
# COMPACT_ATOMS: atom_id res chain seq x y z
N LEU A 1 -13.88 -18.69 -11.80
CA LEU A 1 -15.12 -19.07 -12.47
C LEU A 1 -15.50 -20.51 -12.06
N GLY A 2 -16.48 -20.65 -11.16
CA GLY A 2 -16.84 -21.93 -10.56
C GLY A 2 -15.96 -22.34 -9.37
N ILE A 3 -16.08 -23.63 -8.95
CA ILE A 3 -15.27 -24.17 -7.85
C ILE A 3 -13.90 -24.57 -8.42
N PRO A 4 -12.78 -24.04 -7.93
CA PRO A 4 -11.46 -24.39 -8.44
C PRO A 4 -11.05 -25.81 -8.02
N VAL A 5 -10.27 -26.51 -8.86
CA VAL A 5 -9.68 -27.83 -8.54
C VAL A 5 -8.78 -27.70 -7.33
N GLU A 6 -8.04 -26.61 -7.25
CA GLU A 6 -7.10 -26.31 -6.17
C GLU A 6 -7.26 -24.86 -5.69
N ASN A 7 -7.19 -24.68 -4.38
CA ASN A 7 -6.95 -23.36 -3.77
C ASN A 7 -5.97 -23.55 -2.60
N ALA A 8 -5.54 -22.44 -1.95
CA ALA A 8 -4.45 -22.43 -0.96
C ALA A 8 -4.44 -23.57 0.08
N HIS A 9 -5.60 -24.21 0.37
CA HIS A 9 -5.71 -25.20 1.45
C HIS A 9 -6.53 -26.45 1.06
N VAL A 10 -7.09 -26.50 -0.15
CA VAL A 10 -8.00 -27.58 -0.55
C VAL A 10 -7.71 -28.02 -1.98
N LEU A 11 -7.45 -29.32 -2.15
CA LEU A 11 -7.35 -29.99 -3.44
C LEU A 11 -8.61 -30.83 -3.67
N ARG A 12 -9.19 -30.74 -4.87
CA ARG A 12 -10.42 -31.46 -5.27
C ARG A 12 -10.16 -32.35 -6.49
N PRO A 13 -9.47 -33.50 -6.31
CA PRO A 13 -9.01 -34.33 -7.43
C PRO A 13 -10.17 -35.00 -8.20
N LEU A 14 -11.33 -35.14 -7.59
CA LEU A 14 -12.50 -35.76 -8.23
C LEU A 14 -13.39 -34.74 -8.96
N LEU A 15 -13.09 -33.46 -8.91
CA LEU A 15 -13.92 -32.40 -9.53
C LEU A 15 -14.10 -32.57 -11.05
N PRO A 16 -13.10 -33.07 -11.84
CA PRO A 16 -13.26 -33.29 -13.27
C PRO A 16 -14.19 -34.43 -13.65
N PHE A 17 -14.55 -35.32 -12.72
CA PHE A 17 -15.36 -36.52 -13.00
C PHE A 17 -16.82 -36.32 -12.65
N SER A 18 -17.71 -36.85 -13.46
CA SER A 18 -19.15 -36.92 -13.15
C SER A 18 -19.43 -37.90 -12.00
N ARG A 19 -20.57 -37.72 -11.34
CA ARG A 19 -21.01 -38.69 -10.30
C ARG A 19 -21.17 -40.10 -10.86
N GLU A 20 -21.70 -40.20 -12.07
CA GLU A 20 -21.89 -41.45 -12.78
C GLU A 20 -20.55 -42.18 -13.03
N GLU A 21 -19.53 -41.47 -13.47
CA GLU A 21 -18.18 -42.02 -13.66
C GLU A 21 -17.55 -42.48 -12.34
N ILE A 22 -17.66 -41.66 -11.28
CA ILE A 22 -17.17 -42.02 -9.94
C ILE A 22 -17.87 -43.28 -9.41
N LEU A 23 -19.18 -43.39 -9.55
CA LEU A 23 -19.94 -44.56 -9.11
C LEU A 23 -19.60 -45.81 -9.92
N ALA A 24 -19.49 -45.70 -11.25
CA ALA A 24 -19.07 -46.78 -12.11
C ALA A 24 -17.67 -47.32 -11.74
N PHE A 25 -16.72 -46.42 -11.51
CA PHE A 25 -15.37 -46.77 -11.06
C PHE A 25 -15.39 -47.49 -9.68
N ALA A 26 -16.18 -46.96 -8.73
CA ALA A 26 -16.26 -47.55 -7.40
C ALA A 26 -16.88 -48.98 -7.46
N GLN A 27 -17.90 -49.19 -8.30
CA GLN A 27 -18.49 -50.52 -8.52
C GLN A 27 -17.52 -51.48 -9.17
N GLU A 28 -16.82 -51.08 -10.22
CA GLU A 28 -15.83 -51.89 -10.90
C GLU A 28 -14.69 -52.34 -9.97
N ARG A 29 -14.30 -51.48 -9.05
CA ARG A 29 -13.19 -51.74 -8.10
C ARG A 29 -13.67 -52.33 -6.77
N GLY A 30 -14.93 -52.60 -6.58
CA GLY A 30 -15.49 -53.15 -5.33
C GLY A 30 -15.34 -52.22 -4.12
N ILE A 31 -15.25 -50.90 -4.35
CA ILE A 31 -15.10 -49.91 -3.28
C ILE A 31 -16.43 -49.71 -2.59
N CYS A 32 -16.49 -49.94 -1.28
CA CYS A 32 -17.66 -49.66 -0.48
C CYS A 32 -17.78 -48.16 -0.20
N TRP A 33 -18.95 -47.58 -0.41
CA TRP A 33 -19.24 -46.18 -0.05
C TRP A 33 -20.53 -46.07 0.77
N ARG A 34 -20.71 -44.94 1.41
CA ARG A 34 -21.95 -44.57 2.09
C ARG A 34 -22.60 -43.40 1.39
N GLU A 35 -23.91 -43.50 1.17
CA GLU A 35 -24.71 -42.36 0.74
C GLU A 35 -25.02 -41.45 1.95
N ASP A 36 -24.79 -40.19 1.80
CA ASP A 36 -25.21 -39.16 2.78
C ASP A 36 -26.73 -38.95 2.61
N SER A 37 -27.47 -39.20 3.66
CA SER A 37 -28.94 -39.07 3.66
C SER A 37 -29.42 -37.64 3.32
N SER A 38 -28.60 -36.64 3.57
CA SER A 38 -28.89 -35.24 3.22
C SER A 38 -28.94 -35.00 1.70
N ASN A 39 -28.30 -35.86 0.90
CA ASN A 39 -28.29 -35.75 -0.56
C ASN A 39 -29.71 -35.96 -1.18
N GLY A 40 -30.61 -36.69 -0.53
CA GLY A 40 -32.01 -36.90 -0.97
C GLY A 40 -32.95 -35.75 -0.60
N SER A 41 -32.49 -34.79 0.18
CA SER A 41 -33.34 -33.70 0.68
C SER A 41 -33.22 -32.44 -0.17
N ASP A 42 -34.32 -31.78 -0.44
CA ASP A 42 -34.41 -30.48 -1.11
C ASP A 42 -34.21 -29.28 -0.15
N ALA A 43 -33.76 -29.52 1.08
CA ALA A 43 -33.52 -28.46 2.06
C ALA A 43 -32.47 -27.43 1.57
N TYR A 44 -31.52 -27.85 0.75
CA TYR A 44 -30.48 -27.01 0.22
C TYR A 44 -30.73 -26.63 -1.26
N THR A 45 -30.53 -25.36 -1.61
CA THR A 45 -30.69 -24.86 -3.00
C THR A 45 -29.89 -25.69 -4.01
N ARG A 46 -28.69 -26.15 -3.64
CA ARG A 46 -27.88 -27.02 -4.50
C ARG A 46 -28.54 -28.33 -4.85
N ASN A 47 -29.21 -28.95 -3.90
CA ASN A 47 -29.95 -30.20 -4.13
C ASN A 47 -31.20 -29.96 -5.00
N LYS A 48 -31.93 -28.86 -4.78
CA LYS A 48 -33.04 -28.46 -5.65
C LYS A 48 -32.61 -28.30 -7.11
N ILE A 49 -31.47 -27.63 -7.35
CA ILE A 49 -30.91 -27.49 -8.69
C ILE A 49 -30.60 -28.86 -9.29
N ARG A 50 -29.94 -29.74 -8.52
CA ARG A 50 -29.53 -31.07 -8.96
C ARG A 50 -30.76 -31.97 -9.28
N HIS A 51 -31.76 -31.94 -8.43
CA HIS A 51 -32.91 -32.85 -8.56
C HIS A 51 -33.93 -32.35 -9.58
N HIS A 52 -34.15 -31.06 -9.68
CA HIS A 52 -35.25 -30.52 -10.47
C HIS A 52 -34.78 -29.76 -11.72
N LEU A 53 -33.75 -28.96 -11.64
CA LEU A 53 -33.32 -28.13 -12.78
C LEU A 53 -32.38 -28.86 -13.73
N SER A 54 -31.42 -29.60 -13.21
CA SER A 54 -30.43 -30.30 -14.03
C SER A 54 -31.04 -31.36 -14.97
N PRO A 55 -32.04 -32.17 -14.59
CA PRO A 55 -32.70 -33.07 -15.50
C PRO A 55 -33.43 -32.35 -16.64
N ILE A 56 -34.14 -31.26 -16.34
CA ILE A 56 -34.84 -30.45 -17.34
C ILE A 56 -33.85 -29.88 -18.37
N LEU A 57 -32.69 -29.38 -17.91
CA LEU A 57 -31.67 -28.86 -18.81
C LEU A 57 -31.07 -29.95 -19.72
N LYS A 58 -30.93 -31.20 -19.23
CA LYS A 58 -30.51 -32.35 -20.04
C LYS A 58 -31.59 -32.75 -21.07
N GLU A 59 -32.85 -32.65 -20.68
CA GLU A 59 -34.00 -32.95 -21.59
C GLU A 59 -34.08 -31.92 -22.73
N ILE A 60 -33.96 -30.63 -22.40
CA ILE A 60 -33.96 -29.53 -23.41
C ILE A 60 -32.80 -29.67 -24.37
N HIS A 61 -31.61 -29.98 -23.86
CA HIS A 61 -30.41 -30.14 -24.68
C HIS A 61 -29.47 -31.22 -24.11
N PRO A 62 -29.40 -32.41 -24.74
CA PRO A 62 -28.63 -33.54 -24.22
C PRO A 62 -27.15 -33.21 -23.92
N ASN A 63 -26.55 -32.30 -24.66
CA ASN A 63 -25.16 -31.85 -24.46
C ASN A 63 -25.04 -30.58 -23.61
N PHE A 64 -26.09 -30.20 -22.86
CA PHE A 64 -26.11 -28.94 -22.11
C PHE A 64 -24.88 -28.79 -21.20
N PHE A 65 -24.62 -29.78 -20.35
CA PHE A 65 -23.51 -29.70 -19.41
C PHE A 65 -22.16 -29.67 -20.09
N LYS A 66 -21.95 -30.43 -21.15
CA LYS A 66 -20.73 -30.40 -21.97
C LYS A 66 -20.48 -29.02 -22.61
N ASN A 67 -21.55 -28.41 -23.13
CA ASN A 67 -21.45 -27.06 -23.71
C ASN A 67 -21.22 -26.01 -22.63
N PHE A 68 -21.84 -26.17 -21.47
CA PHE A 68 -21.63 -25.27 -20.32
C PHE A 68 -20.19 -25.35 -19.80
N GLU A 69 -19.65 -26.56 -19.64
CA GLU A 69 -18.24 -26.78 -19.28
C GLU A 69 -17.28 -26.14 -20.30
N LYS A 70 -17.55 -26.34 -21.59
CA LYS A 70 -16.76 -25.69 -22.64
C LYS A 70 -16.79 -24.17 -22.53
N THR A 71 -17.95 -23.58 -22.22
CA THR A 71 -18.11 -22.15 -22.01
C THR A 71 -17.34 -21.67 -20.77
N GLN A 72 -17.41 -22.42 -19.66
CA GLN A 72 -16.65 -22.11 -18.45
C GLN A 72 -15.14 -22.14 -18.71
N ASN A 73 -14.65 -23.17 -19.42
CA ASN A 73 -13.23 -23.29 -19.77
C ASN A 73 -12.79 -22.12 -20.64
N LEU A 74 -13.59 -21.70 -21.63
CA LEU A 74 -13.27 -20.57 -22.47
C LEU A 74 -13.24 -19.24 -21.67
N LEU A 75 -14.20 -19.06 -20.77
CA LEU A 75 -14.22 -17.91 -19.87
C LEU A 75 -13.00 -17.91 -18.93
N GLN A 76 -12.58 -19.08 -18.44
CA GLN A 76 -11.37 -19.18 -17.61
C GLN A 76 -10.11 -18.77 -18.39
N LEU A 77 -9.93 -19.31 -19.60
CA LEU A 77 -8.80 -18.93 -20.46
C LEU A 77 -8.79 -17.42 -20.78
N THR A 78 -9.98 -16.85 -21.01
CA THR A 78 -10.11 -15.41 -21.24
C THR A 78 -9.72 -14.61 -20.00
N TYR A 79 -10.16 -15.07 -18.82
CA TYR A 79 -9.81 -14.44 -17.55
C TYR A 79 -8.31 -14.49 -17.27
N ASP A 80 -7.68 -15.65 -17.49
CA ASP A 80 -6.24 -15.83 -17.29
C ASP A 80 -5.44 -14.87 -18.18
N PHE A 81 -5.80 -14.79 -19.47
CA PHE A 81 -5.20 -13.84 -20.40
C PHE A 81 -5.38 -12.38 -19.96
N LEU A 82 -6.57 -12.03 -19.46
CA LEU A 82 -6.83 -10.68 -18.91
C LEU A 82 -5.98 -10.39 -17.68
N GLN A 83 -5.82 -11.36 -16.77
CA GLN A 83 -4.99 -11.21 -15.57
C GLN A 83 -3.51 -11.04 -15.89
N GLU A 84 -2.99 -11.76 -16.89
CA GLU A 84 -1.63 -11.54 -17.37
C GLU A 84 -1.45 -10.12 -17.93
N SER A 85 -2.40 -9.64 -18.73
CA SER A 85 -2.38 -8.27 -19.26
C SER A 85 -2.44 -7.22 -18.15
N VAL A 86 -3.31 -7.40 -17.15
CA VAL A 86 -3.41 -6.51 -15.99
C VAL A 86 -2.13 -6.50 -15.17
N ALA A 87 -1.50 -7.68 -14.99
CA ALA A 87 -0.22 -7.80 -14.29
C ALA A 87 0.90 -7.03 -15.01
N GLN A 88 0.91 -7.05 -16.35
CA GLN A 88 1.84 -6.25 -17.14
C GLN A 88 1.62 -4.75 -16.91
N TYR A 89 0.38 -4.25 -17.00
CA TYR A 89 0.08 -2.84 -16.71
C TYR A 89 0.47 -2.46 -15.28
N ARG A 90 0.23 -3.33 -14.31
CA ARG A 90 0.66 -3.09 -12.93
C ARG A 90 2.18 -2.92 -12.83
N LYS A 91 2.95 -3.78 -13.48
CA LYS A 91 4.42 -3.70 -13.52
C LYS A 91 4.92 -2.42 -14.19
N GLU A 92 4.24 -1.95 -15.23
CA GLU A 92 4.66 -0.79 -16.02
C GLU A 92 4.20 0.56 -15.43
N TRP A 93 3.06 0.58 -14.73
CA TRP A 93 2.42 1.83 -14.28
C TRP A 93 2.52 2.06 -12.78
N PHE A 94 2.95 1.06 -12.02
CA PHE A 94 3.11 1.18 -10.58
C PHE A 94 4.58 1.16 -10.19
N ILE A 95 4.97 2.14 -9.35
CA ILE A 95 6.26 2.16 -8.68
C ILE A 95 5.98 1.72 -7.24
N MET A 96 6.49 0.55 -6.89
CA MET A 96 6.28 -0.03 -5.57
C MET A 96 7.12 0.71 -4.53
N GLY A 97 6.53 1.00 -3.39
CA GLY A 97 7.15 1.74 -2.30
C GLY A 97 6.11 2.15 -1.25
N GLN A 98 6.48 3.07 -0.39
CA GLN A 98 5.56 3.72 0.56
C GLN A 98 5.68 5.25 0.38
N PRO A 99 4.69 5.87 -0.31
CA PRO A 99 3.49 5.27 -0.91
C PRO A 99 3.78 4.51 -2.21
N ILE A 100 2.84 3.65 -2.64
CA ILE A 100 2.84 3.12 -4.00
C ILE A 100 2.46 4.27 -4.94
N VAL A 101 3.22 4.46 -6.01
CA VAL A 101 2.94 5.50 -7.02
C VAL A 101 2.32 4.86 -8.25
N PHE A 102 1.14 5.32 -8.64
CA PHE A 102 0.46 4.92 -9.87
C PHE A 102 0.53 6.05 -10.90
N GLU A 103 1.16 5.78 -12.04
CA GLU A 103 1.29 6.73 -13.16
C GLU A 103 -0.02 6.84 -13.96
N VAL A 104 -1.00 7.50 -13.40
CA VAL A 104 -2.38 7.53 -13.91
C VAL A 104 -2.54 8.21 -15.26
N GLU A 105 -1.60 9.05 -15.69
CA GLU A 105 -1.64 9.71 -17.00
C GLU A 105 -1.66 8.69 -18.14
N LYS A 106 -0.95 7.56 -18.00
CA LYS A 106 -0.95 6.47 -18.98
C LYS A 106 -2.33 5.84 -19.17
N LEU A 107 -3.21 5.95 -18.15
CA LEU A 107 -4.56 5.38 -18.19
C LEU A 107 -5.59 6.32 -18.82
N ARG A 108 -5.38 7.65 -18.80
CA ARG A 108 -6.41 8.65 -19.20
C ARG A 108 -7.00 8.40 -20.58
N GLU A 109 -6.15 8.16 -21.55
CA GLU A 109 -6.52 7.95 -22.96
C GLU A 109 -6.74 6.46 -23.29
N HIS A 110 -6.58 5.55 -22.32
CA HIS A 110 -6.67 4.12 -22.59
C HIS A 110 -8.11 3.69 -22.90
N PRO A 111 -8.37 2.94 -24.01
CA PRO A 111 -9.73 2.58 -24.42
C PRO A 111 -10.48 1.73 -23.39
N HIS A 112 -9.75 0.93 -22.61
CA HIS A 112 -10.30 0.07 -21.56
C HIS A 112 -10.07 0.63 -20.14
N ARG A 113 -9.92 1.96 -20.00
CA ARG A 113 -9.57 2.61 -18.72
C ARG A 113 -10.51 2.23 -17.56
N ARG A 114 -11.82 2.10 -17.82
CA ARG A 114 -12.80 1.76 -16.77
C ARG A 114 -12.56 0.37 -16.20
N PHE A 115 -12.28 -0.60 -17.07
CA PHE A 115 -11.91 -1.96 -16.66
C PHE A 115 -10.58 -1.98 -15.89
N LEU A 116 -9.57 -1.29 -16.40
CA LEU A 116 -8.25 -1.21 -15.76
C LEU A 116 -8.29 -0.48 -14.42
N LEU A 117 -9.10 0.56 -14.28
CA LEU A 117 -9.32 1.21 -12.98
C LEU A 117 -9.83 0.20 -11.94
N TYR A 118 -10.80 -0.62 -12.32
CA TYR A 118 -11.33 -1.66 -11.43
C TYR A 118 -10.24 -2.69 -11.07
N GLU A 119 -9.63 -3.33 -12.05
CA GLU A 119 -8.67 -4.42 -11.84
C GLU A 119 -7.39 -3.96 -11.11
N LEU A 120 -6.92 -2.76 -11.39
CA LEU A 120 -5.70 -2.22 -10.78
C LEU A 120 -5.93 -1.73 -9.35
N LEU A 121 -7.13 -1.21 -9.02
CA LEU A 121 -7.38 -0.51 -7.77
C LEU A 121 -8.30 -1.26 -6.79
N SER A 122 -9.07 -2.25 -7.25
CA SER A 122 -9.90 -3.08 -6.37
C SER A 122 -9.12 -3.81 -5.27
N PRO A 123 -7.84 -4.25 -5.48
CA PRO A 123 -7.05 -4.84 -4.39
C PRO A 123 -6.74 -3.87 -3.24
N TYR A 124 -6.89 -2.56 -3.48
CA TYR A 124 -6.73 -1.51 -2.47
C TYR A 124 -8.09 -1.01 -1.93
N GLY A 125 -9.19 -1.73 -2.25
CA GLY A 125 -10.53 -1.41 -1.78
C GLY A 125 -11.26 -0.33 -2.59
N PHE A 126 -10.77 0.04 -3.79
CA PHE A 126 -11.40 1.02 -4.67
C PHE A 126 -12.09 0.30 -5.84
N GLY A 127 -13.34 -0.17 -5.65
CA GLY A 127 -14.10 -0.92 -6.64
C GLY A 127 -15.12 -0.10 -7.45
N ASP A 128 -15.44 1.13 -7.04
CA ASP A 128 -16.40 1.98 -7.73
C ASP A 128 -15.73 2.74 -8.89
N THR A 129 -15.95 2.22 -10.11
CA THR A 129 -15.34 2.78 -11.32
C THR A 129 -15.86 4.17 -11.67
N GLU A 130 -17.09 4.54 -11.27
CA GLU A 130 -17.63 5.87 -11.56
C GLU A 130 -16.97 6.93 -10.67
N ILE A 131 -16.72 6.60 -9.41
CA ILE A 131 -15.96 7.45 -8.49
C ILE A 131 -14.54 7.61 -9.01
N LEU A 132 -13.89 6.53 -9.44
CA LEU A 132 -12.52 6.55 -9.96
C LEU A 132 -12.42 7.35 -11.27
N GLU A 133 -13.37 7.23 -12.20
CA GLU A 133 -13.39 8.04 -13.42
C GLU A 133 -13.54 9.54 -13.11
N ARG A 134 -14.38 9.90 -12.14
CA ARG A 134 -14.46 11.29 -11.67
C ARG A 134 -13.16 11.75 -11.03
N PHE A 135 -12.50 10.86 -10.29
CA PHE A 135 -11.22 11.15 -9.62
C PHE A 135 -10.06 11.33 -10.60
N LEU A 136 -10.12 10.81 -11.83
CA LEU A 136 -9.16 11.12 -12.90
C LEU A 136 -9.03 12.62 -13.19
N ARG A 137 -10.11 13.38 -12.96
CA ARG A 137 -10.15 14.84 -13.16
C ARG A 137 -9.84 15.63 -11.88
N ALA A 138 -9.49 14.94 -10.80
CA ALA A 138 -9.25 15.58 -9.52
C ALA A 138 -7.96 16.41 -9.56
N SER A 139 -8.01 17.59 -8.96
CA SER A 139 -6.84 18.45 -8.76
C SER A 139 -5.86 17.81 -7.76
N THR A 140 -4.60 18.20 -7.87
CA THR A 140 -3.55 17.82 -6.89
C THR A 140 -3.99 18.13 -5.46
N GLY A 141 -3.82 17.18 -4.56
CA GLY A 141 -4.21 17.26 -3.14
C GLY A 141 -5.59 16.69 -2.83
N ARG A 142 -6.41 16.33 -3.83
CA ARG A 142 -7.67 15.62 -3.60
C ARG A 142 -7.40 14.19 -3.16
N GLN A 143 -8.27 13.67 -2.29
CA GLN A 143 -8.16 12.35 -1.70
C GLN A 143 -9.44 11.55 -1.87
N LEU A 144 -9.29 10.24 -1.96
CA LEU A 144 -10.34 9.24 -1.88
C LEU A 144 -9.89 8.18 -0.87
N SER A 145 -10.79 7.70 -0.03
CA SER A 145 -10.49 6.66 0.96
C SER A 145 -11.34 5.43 0.73
N SER A 146 -10.72 4.27 0.84
CA SER A 146 -11.38 2.98 1.02
C SER A 146 -11.36 2.60 2.51
N ASP A 147 -11.78 1.38 2.83
CA ASP A 147 -11.68 0.86 4.20
C ASP A 147 -10.22 0.64 4.63
N THR A 148 -9.34 0.30 3.68
CA THR A 148 -7.96 -0.11 3.95
C THR A 148 -6.91 0.87 3.47
N HIS A 149 -7.19 1.68 2.43
CA HIS A 149 -6.21 2.55 1.79
C HIS A 149 -6.75 3.96 1.54
N ARG A 150 -5.81 4.86 1.32
CA ARG A 150 -6.02 6.23 0.85
C ARG A 150 -5.39 6.40 -0.52
N LEU A 151 -6.12 7.04 -1.44
CA LEU A 151 -5.70 7.42 -2.77
C LEU A 151 -5.57 8.95 -2.82
N LEU A 152 -4.41 9.47 -3.16
CA LEU A 152 -4.11 10.89 -3.23
C LEU A 152 -3.74 11.28 -4.66
N SER A 153 -4.42 12.25 -5.24
CA SER A 153 -4.03 12.86 -6.53
C SER A 153 -2.83 13.78 -6.35
N ASN A 154 -1.74 13.53 -7.06
CA ASN A 154 -0.50 14.30 -6.98
C ASN A 154 0.18 14.47 -8.35
N ARG A 155 -0.01 15.62 -9.01
CA ARG A 155 0.73 16.02 -10.22
C ARG A 155 0.76 14.97 -11.33
N GLY A 156 -0.40 14.45 -11.73
CA GLY A 156 -0.51 13.44 -12.78
C GLY A 156 -0.23 12.02 -12.32
N GLN A 157 0.03 11.82 -11.04
CA GLN A 157 0.18 10.52 -10.39
C GLN A 157 -0.84 10.36 -9.28
N TRP A 158 -1.15 9.13 -8.94
CA TRP A 158 -1.90 8.81 -7.73
C TRP A 158 -0.99 8.08 -6.75
N LEU A 159 -1.02 8.54 -5.50
CA LEU A 159 -0.29 7.93 -4.40
C LEU A 159 -1.27 7.06 -3.60
N ILE A 160 -0.95 5.78 -3.48
CA ILE A 160 -1.74 4.81 -2.73
C ILE A 160 -0.98 4.47 -1.45
N SER A 161 -1.59 4.71 -0.31
CA SER A 161 -1.02 4.38 1.01
C SER A 161 -2.04 3.64 1.86
N PRO A 162 -1.61 2.77 2.78
CA PRO A 162 -2.48 2.26 3.81
C PRO A 162 -3.15 3.41 4.57
N LYS A 163 -4.36 3.18 5.05
CA LYS A 163 -5.03 4.11 5.94
C LYS A 163 -4.38 3.98 7.31
N GLU A 164 -3.52 4.93 7.67
CA GLU A 164 -2.84 4.92 8.96
C GLU A 164 -3.85 5.05 10.10
N ILE A 165 -3.72 4.20 11.09
CA ILE A 165 -4.29 4.40 12.42
C ILE A 165 -3.22 5.18 13.17
N ASP A 166 -3.32 6.51 13.13
CA ASP A 166 -2.34 7.40 13.76
C ASP A 166 -2.48 7.28 15.29
N THR A 167 -1.46 6.72 15.95
CA THR A 167 -1.49 6.46 17.38
C THR A 167 -0.51 7.33 18.18
N GLU A 168 0.60 7.78 17.59
CA GLU A 168 1.55 8.66 18.28
C GLU A 168 2.17 9.69 17.34
N THR A 169 2.07 10.95 17.72
CA THR A 169 2.56 12.09 16.92
C THR A 169 3.92 12.62 17.40
N SER A 170 4.47 12.10 18.50
CA SER A 170 5.73 12.60 19.09
C SER A 170 6.44 11.54 19.93
N TYR A 171 7.77 11.47 19.79
CA TYR A 171 8.65 10.59 20.54
C TYR A 171 9.74 11.43 21.22
N SER A 172 9.98 11.18 22.51
CA SER A 172 10.99 11.90 23.28
C SER A 172 12.32 11.14 23.29
N ILE A 173 13.42 11.88 23.15
CA ILE A 173 14.79 11.38 23.17
C ILE A 173 15.51 12.04 24.34
N ALA A 174 15.76 11.27 25.40
CA ALA A 174 16.49 11.74 26.56
C ALA A 174 17.97 11.96 26.24
N GLU A 175 18.67 12.74 27.06
CA GLU A 175 20.07 13.09 26.83
C GLU A 175 21.03 11.91 26.86
N ASP A 176 20.70 10.89 27.65
CA ASP A 176 21.46 9.66 27.83
C ASP A 176 21.13 8.56 26.82
N MET A 177 20.16 8.83 25.91
CA MET A 177 19.74 7.87 24.90
C MET A 177 20.67 7.93 23.69
N GLU A 178 21.32 6.82 23.37
CA GLU A 178 22.23 6.70 22.22
C GLU A 178 21.54 6.21 20.94
N GLU A 179 20.40 5.54 21.04
CA GLU A 179 19.68 4.98 19.90
C GLU A 179 18.16 5.02 20.10
N LEU A 180 17.45 5.36 19.03
CA LEU A 180 16.00 5.22 18.91
C LEU A 180 15.69 4.39 17.67
N SER A 181 14.99 3.27 17.82
CA SER A 181 14.73 2.34 16.70
C SER A 181 13.43 2.65 15.96
N TYR A 182 12.47 3.34 16.58
CA TYR A 182 11.16 3.66 16.01
C TYR A 182 10.75 5.10 16.36
N PRO A 183 10.10 5.88 15.50
CA PRO A 183 9.57 5.57 14.16
C PRO A 183 10.63 5.63 13.05
N ILE A 184 11.79 6.15 13.34
CA ILE A 184 12.96 6.19 12.46
C ILE A 184 14.15 5.75 13.29
N ALA A 185 14.99 4.88 12.74
CA ALA A 185 16.23 4.48 13.40
C ALA A 185 17.20 5.68 13.44
N ILE A 186 17.45 6.20 14.63
CA ILE A 186 18.34 7.33 14.89
C ILE A 186 19.42 6.87 15.86
N ARG A 187 20.68 7.21 15.57
CA ARG A 187 21.80 7.08 16.49
C ARG A 187 22.33 8.45 16.85
N ILE A 188 22.66 8.62 18.13
CA ILE A 188 23.11 9.87 18.71
C ILE A 188 24.38 9.57 19.50
N HIS A 189 25.45 10.29 19.21
CA HIS A 189 26.68 10.20 19.99
C HIS A 189 27.46 11.52 19.96
N SER A 190 28.25 11.74 20.98
CA SER A 190 29.18 12.87 21.05
C SER A 190 30.44 12.59 20.21
N THR A 191 30.89 13.59 19.48
CA THR A 191 32.11 13.49 18.66
C THR A 191 32.97 14.76 18.84
N LYS A 192 34.24 14.70 18.42
CA LYS A 192 35.18 15.85 18.41
C LYS A 192 35.44 16.37 17.01
N ALA A 193 34.93 15.72 16.00
CA ALA A 193 35.18 16.06 14.61
C ALA A 193 33.88 16.08 13.78
N ILE A 194 33.86 17.00 12.82
CA ILE A 194 32.79 17.08 11.82
C ILE A 194 33.25 16.31 10.57
N GLU A 195 32.60 15.20 10.28
CA GLU A 195 32.85 14.43 9.06
C GLU A 195 31.90 14.91 7.97
N ARG A 196 32.43 15.56 6.93
CA ARG A 196 31.65 16.10 5.83
C ARG A 196 31.25 14.99 4.84
N GLY A 197 30.03 15.07 4.29
CA GLY A 197 29.59 14.20 3.19
C GLY A 197 28.90 12.89 3.61
N LEU A 198 28.68 12.67 4.90
CA LEU A 198 27.91 11.53 5.40
C LEU A 198 26.41 11.77 5.16
N ALA A 199 25.83 11.01 4.22
CA ALA A 199 24.39 11.07 3.96
C ALA A 199 23.61 10.65 5.22
N GLY A 200 22.51 11.36 5.50
CA GLY A 200 21.68 11.05 6.66
C GLY A 200 22.31 11.39 8.02
N THR A 201 23.38 12.19 8.04
CA THR A 201 24.06 12.58 9.28
C THR A 201 24.01 14.08 9.48
N LEU A 202 23.79 14.49 10.72
CA LEU A 202 23.74 15.87 11.18
C LEU A 202 24.73 16.08 12.32
N PHE A 203 25.47 17.21 12.30
CA PHE A 203 26.36 17.64 13.38
C PHE A 203 25.79 18.90 14.00
N LEU A 204 25.43 18.85 15.27
CA LEU A 204 24.85 19.95 16.02
C LEU A 204 25.82 20.44 17.09
N ASP A 205 25.78 21.75 17.37
CA ASP A 205 26.41 22.34 18.52
C ASP A 205 25.60 22.00 19.78
N ARG A 206 26.15 21.10 20.61
CA ARG A 206 25.48 20.60 21.82
C ARG A 206 25.10 21.72 22.78
N ASP A 207 25.89 22.79 22.83
CA ASP A 207 25.69 23.88 23.79
C ASP A 207 24.54 24.81 23.38
N LYS A 208 24.05 24.71 22.12
CA LYS A 208 22.91 25.49 21.59
C LYS A 208 21.57 24.79 21.66
N ILE A 209 21.53 23.53 22.06
CA ILE A 209 20.29 22.71 22.07
C ILE A 209 19.92 22.33 23.49
N GLN A 210 18.62 22.13 23.71
CA GLN A 210 18.09 21.71 25.01
C GLN A 210 17.42 20.33 24.90
N PHE A 211 17.80 19.42 25.81
CA PHE A 211 17.14 18.12 25.96
C PHE A 211 15.92 18.20 26.87
N PRO A 212 14.92 17.29 26.71
CA PRO A 212 14.92 16.19 25.74
C PRO A 212 14.70 16.69 24.30
N LEU A 213 15.25 15.93 23.33
CA LEU A 213 14.89 16.14 21.92
C LEU A 213 13.57 15.42 21.63
N HIS A 214 12.86 15.89 20.59
CA HIS A 214 11.60 15.28 20.19
C HIS A 214 11.58 15.00 18.69
N LEU A 215 11.11 13.80 18.34
CA LEU A 215 10.67 13.50 17.00
C LEU A 215 9.17 13.76 16.92
N ARG A 216 8.76 14.65 16.04
CA ARG A 216 7.34 14.95 15.84
C ARG A 216 7.00 15.26 14.39
N LYS A 217 5.74 15.18 14.07
CA LYS A 217 5.20 15.68 12.82
C LYS A 217 5.08 17.21 12.86
N ARG A 218 4.80 17.80 11.70
CA ARG A 218 4.63 19.26 11.58
C ARG A 218 3.47 19.77 12.41
N LYS A 219 3.61 21.00 12.92
CA LYS A 219 2.53 21.79 13.53
C LYS A 219 2.26 23.03 12.69
N GLU A 220 1.10 23.64 12.89
CA GLU A 220 0.80 24.95 12.31
C GLU A 220 1.72 26.02 12.95
N GLY A 221 2.25 26.91 12.13
CA GLY A 221 3.18 27.93 12.61
C GLY A 221 4.65 27.53 12.64
N ASP A 222 5.00 26.27 12.41
CA ASP A 222 6.39 25.79 12.36
C ASP A 222 7.25 26.64 11.42
N LEU A 223 8.39 27.09 11.96
CA LEU A 223 9.39 27.86 11.22
C LEU A 223 10.80 27.42 11.63
N PHE A 224 11.77 27.60 10.74
CA PHE A 224 13.17 27.30 10.97
C PHE A 224 14.05 28.15 10.05
N TYR A 225 15.35 28.05 10.19
CA TYR A 225 16.33 28.74 9.39
C TYR A 225 17.13 27.75 8.54
N PRO A 226 16.61 27.42 7.33
CA PRO A 226 17.19 26.35 6.52
C PRO A 226 18.64 26.63 6.18
N GLN A 227 19.52 25.66 6.43
CA GLN A 227 20.94 25.72 6.07
C GLN A 227 21.12 26.16 4.61
N GLY A 228 22.03 27.12 4.38
CA GLY A 228 22.36 27.66 3.06
C GLY A 228 21.41 28.76 2.57
N MET A 229 20.61 29.35 3.47
CA MET A 229 19.70 30.47 3.14
C MET A 229 20.18 31.82 3.77
N GLY A 230 21.41 31.88 4.28
CA GLY A 230 22.04 33.11 4.80
C GLY A 230 21.25 33.71 5.96
N GLY A 231 20.88 32.93 6.97
CA GLY A 231 20.20 33.40 8.17
C GLY A 231 18.73 33.78 7.98
N LYS A 232 18.10 33.48 6.85
CA LYS A 232 16.71 33.83 6.59
C LYS A 232 15.77 32.77 7.12
N ARG A 233 14.87 33.19 8.01
CA ARG A 233 13.79 32.31 8.49
C ARG A 233 12.79 31.97 7.41
N LYS A 234 12.27 30.76 7.45
CA LYS A 234 11.25 30.25 6.53
C LYS A 234 10.19 29.45 7.29
N THR A 235 8.92 29.67 6.99
CA THR A 235 7.89 28.78 7.53
C THR A 235 8.01 27.40 6.89
N LEU A 236 7.80 26.35 7.67
CA LEU A 236 7.87 24.97 7.18
C LEU A 236 6.88 24.72 6.02
N ARG A 237 5.69 25.35 6.07
CA ARG A 237 4.71 25.33 4.98
C ARG A 237 5.28 25.86 3.66
N LYS A 238 6.01 26.99 3.71
CA LYS A 238 6.65 27.57 2.53
C LYS A 238 7.81 26.70 2.04
N TYR A 239 8.62 26.18 2.95
CA TYR A 239 9.69 25.23 2.64
C TYR A 239 9.15 24.01 1.88
N PHE A 240 8.13 23.33 2.39
CA PHE A 240 7.50 22.18 1.73
C PHE A 240 6.92 22.51 0.35
N LYS A 241 6.38 23.72 0.17
CA LYS A 241 5.88 24.18 -1.13
C LYS A 241 7.03 24.33 -2.13
N ASP A 242 8.11 24.98 -1.73
CA ASP A 242 9.25 25.25 -2.60
C ASP A 242 10.02 23.97 -2.96
N GLU A 243 10.14 23.02 -2.01
CA GLU A 243 10.71 21.68 -2.24
C GLU A 243 9.71 20.70 -2.90
N LYS A 244 8.52 21.18 -3.30
CA LYS A 244 7.50 20.42 -4.03
C LYS A 244 6.99 19.16 -3.32
N TYR A 245 6.95 19.15 -1.99
CA TYR A 245 6.39 18.04 -1.22
C TYR A 245 4.93 17.74 -1.62
N SER A 246 4.61 16.47 -1.81
CA SER A 246 3.21 16.02 -1.90
C SER A 246 2.49 16.22 -0.55
N LEU A 247 1.18 16.05 -0.52
CA LEU A 247 0.46 16.05 0.75
C LEU A 247 0.90 14.87 1.64
N TYR A 248 1.13 13.70 1.04
CA TYR A 248 1.66 12.53 1.72
C TYR A 248 3.02 12.82 2.39
N ASP A 249 3.98 13.41 1.64
CA ASP A 249 5.29 13.75 2.19
C ASP A 249 5.19 14.73 3.35
N LYS A 250 4.30 15.74 3.25
CA LYS A 250 4.09 16.74 4.33
C LYS A 250 3.54 16.13 5.61
N GLU A 251 2.67 15.13 5.48
CA GLU A 251 2.07 14.43 6.62
C GLU A 251 3.06 13.45 7.24
N ASN A 252 3.90 12.81 6.41
CA ASN A 252 4.82 11.78 6.86
C ASN A 252 6.22 12.31 7.23
N GLN A 253 6.54 13.57 6.93
CA GLN A 253 7.83 14.16 7.27
C GLN A 253 8.01 14.29 8.79
N TRP A 254 9.04 13.65 9.30
CA TRP A 254 9.47 13.80 10.69
C TRP A 254 10.40 15.01 10.84
N LEU A 255 10.25 15.66 11.97
CA LEU A 255 11.08 16.77 12.42
C LEU A 255 11.78 16.35 13.71
N LEU A 256 13.04 16.73 13.83
CA LEU A 256 13.76 16.71 15.09
C LEU A 256 13.67 18.10 15.68
N THR A 257 13.20 18.22 16.92
CA THR A 257 13.11 19.47 17.66
C THR A 257 13.79 19.35 19.02
N ASP A 258 14.13 20.47 19.64
CA ASP A 258 14.62 20.50 21.02
C ASP A 258 13.48 20.65 22.05
N ALA A 259 13.81 20.71 23.34
CA ALA A 259 12.85 20.88 24.42
C ALA A 259 12.05 22.20 24.34
N THR A 260 12.54 23.20 23.62
CA THR A 260 11.84 24.47 23.37
C THR A 260 10.98 24.44 22.10
N ASP A 261 10.80 23.27 21.51
CA ASP A 261 10.05 23.01 20.26
C ASP A 261 10.65 23.67 19.00
N GLN A 262 11.94 24.10 19.06
CA GLN A 262 12.66 24.63 17.90
C GLN A 262 13.09 23.49 16.97
N ILE A 263 12.83 23.65 15.66
CA ILE A 263 13.20 22.65 14.66
C ILE A 263 14.72 22.68 14.49
N LEU A 264 15.36 21.55 14.76
CA LEU A 264 16.78 21.33 14.52
C LEU A 264 17.03 20.75 13.14
N TRP A 265 16.14 19.85 12.71
CA TRP A 265 16.30 19.12 11.45
C TRP A 265 14.95 18.71 10.85
N VAL A 266 14.74 19.02 9.59
CA VAL A 266 13.74 18.34 8.74
C VAL A 266 14.42 17.04 8.30
N ILE A 267 14.12 15.93 8.98
CA ILE A 267 14.89 14.69 8.95
C ILE A 267 15.10 14.19 7.52
N GLY A 268 16.38 13.86 7.19
CA GLY A 268 16.78 13.44 5.85
C GLY A 268 16.80 14.57 4.80
N LYS A 269 16.55 15.81 5.22
CA LYS A 269 16.50 17.00 4.37
C LYS A 269 17.39 18.10 4.96
N ARG A 270 16.88 19.30 5.20
CA ARG A 270 17.65 20.45 5.68
C ARG A 270 17.62 20.61 7.19
N ALA A 271 18.75 20.94 7.76
CA ALA A 271 18.88 21.35 9.14
C ALA A 271 18.64 22.86 9.31
N ASP A 272 18.41 23.26 10.55
CA ASP A 272 18.41 24.66 10.95
C ASP A 272 19.87 25.12 11.17
N GLU A 273 20.29 26.15 10.45
CA GLU A 273 21.71 26.60 10.45
C GLU A 273 22.17 27.17 11.80
N ARG A 274 21.26 27.61 12.65
CA ARG A 274 21.60 28.20 13.97
C ARG A 274 22.22 27.19 14.93
N PHE A 275 21.82 25.91 14.79
CA PHE A 275 22.23 24.82 15.68
C PHE A 275 23.36 23.96 15.13
N LEU A 276 23.80 24.21 13.90
CA LEU A 276 24.87 23.43 13.29
C LEU A 276 26.19 23.64 14.03
N ALA A 277 26.94 22.54 14.16
CA ALA A 277 28.33 22.61 14.59
C ALA A 277 29.21 23.23 13.51
N ILE A 278 30.14 24.05 13.94
CA ILE A 278 31.19 24.69 13.11
C ILE A 278 32.57 24.21 13.57
N GLU A 279 33.65 24.59 12.88
CA GLU A 279 34.98 24.09 13.17
C GLU A 279 35.47 24.47 14.58
N GLU A 280 34.96 25.56 15.15
CA GLU A 280 35.29 26.05 16.50
C GLU A 280 34.39 25.40 17.59
N THR A 281 33.40 24.63 17.25
CA THR A 281 32.50 24.00 18.23
C THR A 281 33.23 22.93 19.03
N LYS A 282 33.17 23.05 20.36
CA LYS A 282 33.87 22.14 21.28
C LYS A 282 33.08 20.88 21.59
N ASN A 283 31.74 21.02 21.72
CA ASN A 283 30.83 19.94 22.09
C ASN A 283 29.93 19.64 20.89
N ILE A 284 30.26 18.59 20.15
CA ILE A 284 29.53 18.23 18.93
C ILE A 284 28.67 17.01 19.20
N LEU A 285 27.40 17.13 18.86
CA LEU A 285 26.45 16.01 18.84
C LEU A 285 26.23 15.55 17.41
N GLN A 286 26.62 14.33 17.13
CA GLN A 286 26.34 13.68 15.84
C GLN A 286 25.05 12.90 15.93
N ILE A 287 24.14 13.14 14.99
CA ILE A 287 22.86 12.43 14.83
C ILE A 287 22.84 11.82 13.45
N SER A 288 22.67 10.50 13.38
CA SER A 288 22.60 9.76 12.11
C SER A 288 21.32 8.96 12.00
N ILE A 289 20.76 8.90 10.79
CA ILE A 289 19.61 8.07 10.46
C ILE A 289 20.03 6.92 9.53
N THR A 290 19.43 5.75 9.74
CA THR A 290 19.53 4.66 8.76
C THR A 290 18.46 4.89 7.71
N LEU A 291 18.87 5.16 6.46
CA LEU A 291 18.00 5.38 5.31
C LEU A 291 17.55 4.05 4.70
#